data_4cecf084ef3815d73005bf63e5438a12
#
_entry.id   4cecf084ef3815d73005bf63e5438a12
#
_cell.length_a   1.000
_cell.length_b   1.000
_cell.length_c   1.000
_cell.angle_alpha   90.00
_cell.angle_beta   90.00
_cell.angle_gamma   90.00
#
_symmetry.space_group_name_H-M   'P 1'
#
loop_
_entity.id
_entity.type
_entity.pdbx_description
1 polymer ?
#
loop_
_entity_poly.entity_id
_entity_poly.type
_entity_poly.pdbx_seq_one_letter_code
_entity_poly.pdbx_strand_id
1 'polypeptide(L)'
;MENIKKLNISKSLLLDCKQTVKDFPLAYETYGKLNENKDNAILVFHALTGDQFVTGLNPITKKEGWWGTAVGPGKAIDTDKYFVICANVIGGCMGSWGPKEVDKKTNEPYGLSFPVITIRDIVRAQETLLDYLGVEKLLCATGGSMGGMQTLQFCATFPNRTYSAMPIACSTSHSAQNIALNELARQAVMADPVWDKGKYIKKNVQPKNGLAVARMVGHISYLSEKGMQEKFGRKLQERGDYDFSFNEDFQVESYLRHKGFAFVERFDANSILYITRAMDYFDLSRQYKGGLTEAFKAITISLFSLVV
;
A
#
# COMPACT_ATOMS: atom_id res chain seq x y z
N MET A 1 -4.01 -19.77 1.39
CA MET A 1 -3.22 -18.85 0.52
C MET A 1 -2.40 -19.61 -0.54
N GLU A 2 -2.90 -20.76 -1.00
CA GLU A 2 -2.14 -21.69 -1.86
C GLU A 2 -1.93 -21.25 -3.33
N ASN A 3 -2.62 -20.22 -3.81
CA ASN A 3 -2.53 -19.79 -5.23
C ASN A 3 -1.99 -18.37 -5.45
N ILE A 4 -1.15 -17.87 -4.53
CA ILE A 4 -0.53 -16.54 -4.69
C ILE A 4 0.84 -16.72 -5.33
N LYS A 5 1.09 -16.05 -6.47
CA LYS A 5 2.43 -15.99 -7.07
C LYS A 5 3.40 -15.31 -6.11
N LYS A 6 4.54 -15.94 -5.87
CA LYS A 6 5.61 -15.41 -5.00
C LYS A 6 6.96 -15.56 -5.67
N LEU A 7 7.74 -14.50 -5.67
CA LEU A 7 9.17 -14.53 -5.93
C LEU A 7 9.90 -14.63 -4.59
N ASN A 8 10.82 -15.57 -4.44
CA ASN A 8 11.76 -15.54 -3.33
C ASN A 8 12.96 -14.66 -3.71
N ILE A 9 13.11 -13.51 -3.06
CA ILE A 9 14.23 -12.61 -3.29
C ILE A 9 15.46 -13.17 -2.56
N SER A 10 16.33 -13.84 -3.30
CA SER A 10 17.57 -14.43 -2.78
C SER A 10 18.73 -13.43 -2.73
N LYS A 11 18.69 -12.38 -3.55
CA LYS A 11 19.66 -11.28 -3.53
C LYS A 11 19.58 -10.50 -2.22
N SER A 12 20.71 -10.19 -1.64
CA SER A 12 20.78 -9.36 -0.42
C SER A 12 20.27 -7.95 -0.69
N LEU A 13 19.36 -7.49 0.14
CA LEU A 13 18.81 -6.14 0.15
C LEU A 13 19.25 -5.42 1.42
N LEU A 14 20.03 -4.34 1.25
CA LEU A 14 20.37 -3.43 2.35
C LEU A 14 19.23 -2.44 2.55
N LEU A 15 18.54 -2.55 3.68
CA LEU A 15 17.47 -1.64 4.08
C LEU A 15 18.02 -0.29 4.56
N ASP A 16 17.21 0.75 4.49
CA ASP A 16 17.57 2.08 4.98
C ASP A 16 17.86 2.11 6.49
N CYS A 17 17.26 1.22 7.27
CA CYS A 17 17.58 0.98 8.68
C CYS A 17 18.92 0.26 8.91
N LYS A 18 19.74 0.04 7.86
CA LYS A 18 21.06 -0.60 7.89
C LYS A 18 21.06 -2.11 8.15
N GLN A 19 19.92 -2.74 8.17
CA GLN A 19 19.85 -4.21 8.21
C GLN A 19 19.93 -4.77 6.79
N THR A 20 20.67 -5.88 6.64
CA THR A 20 20.70 -6.64 5.38
C THR A 20 19.79 -7.84 5.50
N VAL A 21 18.89 -8.00 4.54
CA VAL A 21 17.91 -9.10 4.47
C VAL A 21 18.05 -9.83 3.14
N LYS A 22 17.70 -11.12 3.15
CA LYS A 22 17.68 -11.99 1.96
C LYS A 22 16.72 -13.15 2.17
N ASP A 23 16.45 -13.88 1.11
CA ASP A 23 15.63 -15.10 1.14
C ASP A 23 14.22 -14.86 1.71
N PHE A 24 13.57 -13.82 1.21
CA PHE A 24 12.22 -13.43 1.63
C PHE A 24 11.23 -13.40 0.46
N PRO A 25 9.93 -13.68 0.70
CA PRO A 25 8.91 -13.70 -0.34
C PRO A 25 8.46 -12.30 -0.74
N LEU A 26 8.28 -12.08 -2.04
CA LEU A 26 7.56 -10.96 -2.63
C LEU A 26 6.36 -11.52 -3.41
N ALA A 27 5.14 -11.29 -2.93
CA ALA A 27 3.93 -11.69 -3.62
C ALA A 27 3.62 -10.70 -4.74
N TYR A 28 3.15 -11.21 -5.88
CA TYR A 28 2.83 -10.38 -7.03
C TYR A 28 1.73 -11.00 -7.88
N GLU A 29 1.16 -10.20 -8.78
CA GLU A 29 0.28 -10.67 -9.84
C GLU A 29 0.65 -9.98 -11.16
N THR A 30 0.30 -10.62 -12.26
CA THR A 30 0.54 -10.11 -13.61
C THR A 30 -0.70 -10.31 -14.46
N TYR A 31 -0.95 -9.36 -15.36
CA TYR A 31 -2.09 -9.39 -16.29
C TYR A 31 -1.59 -9.07 -17.69
N GLY A 32 -2.22 -9.68 -18.70
CA GLY A 32 -1.78 -9.56 -20.08
C GLY A 32 -0.51 -10.37 -20.38
N LYS A 33 0.19 -10.01 -21.44
CA LYS A 33 1.40 -10.69 -21.89
C LYS A 33 2.52 -9.70 -22.22
N LEU A 34 3.73 -10.01 -21.76
CA LEU A 34 4.93 -9.29 -22.18
C LEU A 34 5.16 -9.60 -23.67
N ASN A 35 5.28 -8.55 -24.48
CA ASN A 35 5.54 -8.71 -25.92
C ASN A 35 7.01 -9.09 -26.19
N GLU A 36 7.32 -9.46 -27.44
CA GLU A 36 8.67 -9.88 -27.84
C GLU A 36 9.71 -8.78 -27.65
N ASN A 37 9.33 -7.52 -27.89
CA ASN A 37 10.21 -6.35 -27.69
C ASN A 37 10.38 -5.98 -26.20
N LYS A 38 9.57 -6.54 -25.30
CA LYS A 38 9.56 -6.26 -23.85
C LYS A 38 9.37 -4.77 -23.50
N ASP A 39 8.62 -4.05 -24.33
CA ASP A 39 8.42 -2.60 -24.21
C ASP A 39 6.98 -2.20 -23.79
N ASN A 40 6.10 -3.18 -23.51
CA ASN A 40 4.71 -2.97 -23.12
C ASN A 40 4.42 -3.18 -21.64
N ALA A 41 5.44 -3.23 -20.78
CA ALA A 41 5.25 -3.50 -19.36
C ALA A 41 4.84 -2.25 -18.56
N ILE A 42 3.81 -2.35 -17.73
CA ILE A 42 3.35 -1.31 -16.80
C ILE A 42 3.45 -1.84 -15.37
N LEU A 43 4.18 -1.13 -14.50
CA LEU A 43 4.23 -1.44 -13.08
C LEU A 43 3.23 -0.58 -12.32
N VAL A 44 2.27 -1.24 -11.67
CA VAL A 44 1.25 -0.61 -10.85
C VAL A 44 1.62 -0.76 -9.37
N PHE A 45 1.74 0.34 -8.66
CA PHE A 45 2.01 0.38 -7.23
C PHE A 45 0.71 0.58 -6.46
N HIS A 46 0.37 -0.35 -5.57
CA HIS A 46 -0.85 -0.23 -4.77
C HIS A 46 -0.72 0.79 -3.62
N ALA A 47 -1.85 1.33 -3.19
CA ALA A 47 -1.95 2.23 -2.05
C ALA A 47 -1.83 1.47 -0.71
N LEU A 48 -1.76 2.20 0.42
CA LEU A 48 -1.58 1.69 1.79
C LEU A 48 -2.35 0.39 2.07
N THR A 49 -3.61 0.32 1.70
CA THR A 49 -4.50 -0.80 2.00
C THR A 49 -4.84 -1.66 0.78
N GLY A 50 -4.11 -1.48 -0.32
CA GLY A 50 -4.20 -2.30 -1.52
C GLY A 50 -3.43 -3.61 -1.39
N ASP A 51 -3.42 -4.33 -2.48
CA ASP A 51 -2.68 -5.58 -2.66
C ASP A 51 -2.30 -5.77 -4.15
N GLN A 52 -1.71 -6.90 -4.50
CA GLN A 52 -1.30 -7.22 -5.87
C GLN A 52 -2.48 -7.48 -6.83
N PHE A 53 -3.71 -7.65 -6.33
CA PHE A 53 -4.86 -8.00 -7.15
C PHE A 53 -5.54 -6.74 -7.69
N VAL A 54 -5.01 -6.22 -8.78
CA VAL A 54 -5.45 -4.94 -9.39
C VAL A 54 -6.79 -5.08 -10.11
N THR A 55 -7.01 -6.20 -10.80
CA THR A 55 -8.23 -6.49 -11.57
C THR A 55 -8.60 -7.98 -11.48
N GLY A 56 -9.80 -8.32 -11.92
CA GLY A 56 -10.33 -9.66 -11.79
C GLY A 56 -10.71 -10.04 -10.35
N LEU A 57 -11.06 -11.29 -10.12
CA LEU A 57 -11.48 -11.76 -8.80
C LEU A 57 -10.27 -11.91 -7.87
N ASN A 58 -10.24 -11.14 -6.78
CA ASN A 58 -9.25 -11.31 -5.72
C ASN A 58 -9.48 -12.64 -4.99
N PRO A 59 -8.53 -13.59 -5.02
CA PRO A 59 -8.73 -14.93 -4.47
C PRO A 59 -8.86 -14.96 -2.94
N ILE A 60 -8.42 -13.89 -2.24
CA ILE A 60 -8.48 -13.75 -0.78
C ILE A 60 -9.83 -13.17 -0.37
N THR A 61 -10.18 -12.01 -0.93
CA THR A 61 -11.37 -11.24 -0.51
C THR A 61 -12.64 -11.65 -1.25
N LYS A 62 -12.52 -12.42 -2.33
CA LYS A 62 -13.62 -12.80 -3.23
C LYS A 62 -14.35 -11.59 -3.85
N LYS A 63 -13.70 -10.45 -3.91
CA LYS A 63 -14.19 -9.20 -4.50
C LYS A 63 -13.41 -8.87 -5.77
N GLU A 64 -13.95 -7.98 -6.58
CA GLU A 64 -13.23 -7.41 -7.74
C GLU A 64 -11.93 -6.73 -7.29
N GLY A 65 -10.89 -6.82 -8.14
CA GLY A 65 -9.63 -6.15 -7.92
C GLY A 65 -9.81 -4.64 -7.75
N TRP A 66 -8.98 -4.02 -6.93
CA TRP A 66 -9.19 -2.65 -6.44
C TRP A 66 -9.13 -1.58 -7.53
N TRP A 67 -8.60 -1.87 -8.71
CA TRP A 67 -8.54 -0.94 -9.85
C TRP A 67 -9.16 -1.51 -11.12
N GLY A 68 -10.04 -2.48 -10.97
CA GLY A 68 -10.74 -3.13 -12.08
C GLY A 68 -11.52 -2.17 -12.99
N THR A 69 -11.81 -0.94 -12.53
CA THR A 69 -12.39 0.12 -13.35
C THR A 69 -11.43 0.66 -14.41
N ALA A 70 -10.12 0.66 -14.15
CA ALA A 70 -9.10 1.22 -15.04
C ALA A 70 -8.24 0.15 -15.73
N VAL A 71 -8.09 -1.04 -15.13
CA VAL A 71 -7.25 -2.13 -15.62
C VAL A 71 -8.09 -3.30 -16.09
N GLY A 72 -7.84 -3.80 -17.29
CA GLY A 72 -8.53 -4.97 -17.86
C GLY A 72 -8.66 -4.87 -19.38
N PRO A 73 -9.21 -5.90 -20.03
CA PRO A 73 -9.43 -5.89 -21.48
C PRO A 73 -10.26 -4.68 -21.93
N GLY A 74 -9.77 -3.93 -22.91
CA GLY A 74 -10.44 -2.74 -23.45
C GLY A 74 -10.55 -1.54 -22.51
N LYS A 75 -9.90 -1.56 -21.33
CA LYS A 75 -9.90 -0.46 -20.37
C LYS A 75 -8.74 0.51 -20.59
N ALA A 76 -8.64 1.57 -19.79
CA ALA A 76 -7.58 2.58 -19.92
C ALA A 76 -6.18 1.96 -19.87
N ILE A 77 -5.96 0.98 -18.99
CA ILE A 77 -4.79 0.11 -18.98
C ILE A 77 -5.25 -1.24 -19.53
N ASP A 78 -5.20 -1.36 -20.86
CA ASP A 78 -5.73 -2.47 -21.61
C ASP A 78 -4.81 -3.70 -21.51
N THR A 79 -5.27 -4.74 -20.81
CA THR A 79 -4.49 -5.97 -20.62
C THR A 79 -4.35 -6.84 -21.86
N ASP A 80 -5.09 -6.53 -22.95
CA ASP A 80 -4.86 -7.16 -24.26
C ASP A 80 -3.62 -6.58 -24.96
N LYS A 81 -3.18 -5.38 -24.57
CA LYS A 81 -2.03 -4.66 -25.14
C LYS A 81 -0.84 -4.60 -24.19
N TYR A 82 -1.08 -4.44 -22.90
CA TYR A 82 -0.05 -4.18 -21.91
C TYR A 82 0.15 -5.36 -20.95
N PHE A 83 1.40 -5.56 -20.57
CA PHE A 83 1.77 -6.48 -19.51
C PHE A 83 1.79 -5.71 -18.18
N VAL A 84 0.75 -5.87 -17.39
CA VAL A 84 0.58 -5.18 -16.12
C VAL A 84 1.13 -6.02 -14.97
N ILE A 85 1.96 -5.42 -14.13
CA ILE A 85 2.63 -6.03 -12.98
C ILE A 85 2.21 -5.29 -11.73
N CYS A 86 1.84 -5.99 -10.67
CA CYS A 86 1.64 -5.40 -9.35
C CYS A 86 2.20 -6.34 -8.27
N ALA A 87 3.07 -5.82 -7.40
CA ALA A 87 3.58 -6.56 -6.26
C ALA A 87 2.94 -6.07 -4.97
N ASN A 88 2.67 -6.99 -4.03
CA ASN A 88 2.35 -6.61 -2.66
C ASN A 88 3.61 -6.07 -1.98
N VAL A 89 3.52 -4.92 -1.33
CA VAL A 89 4.66 -4.29 -0.67
C VAL A 89 5.25 -5.17 0.43
N ILE A 90 6.57 -5.15 0.62
CA ILE A 90 7.19 -5.68 1.84
C ILE A 90 6.67 -4.88 3.04
N GLY A 91 6.52 -5.52 4.20
CA GLY A 91 5.82 -4.95 5.35
C GLY A 91 4.30 -5.11 5.28
N GLY A 92 3.75 -5.54 4.13
CA GLY A 92 2.34 -5.85 3.93
C GLY A 92 1.94 -7.21 4.51
N CYS A 93 0.69 -7.60 4.25
CA CYS A 93 0.11 -8.82 4.81
C CYS A 93 -0.56 -9.75 3.78
N MET A 94 -0.36 -9.48 2.48
CA MET A 94 -0.99 -10.24 1.39
C MET A 94 -0.01 -11.17 0.66
N GLY A 95 0.95 -11.73 1.43
CA GLY A 95 1.86 -12.78 0.96
C GLY A 95 3.29 -12.34 0.73
N SER A 96 3.61 -11.06 0.75
CA SER A 96 4.98 -10.54 0.81
C SER A 96 5.54 -10.60 2.22
N TRP A 97 6.86 -10.55 2.34
CA TRP A 97 7.55 -10.48 3.61
C TRP A 97 7.07 -9.30 4.46
N GLY A 98 6.62 -9.60 5.67
CA GLY A 98 6.03 -8.62 6.56
C GLY A 98 5.99 -9.09 8.02
N PRO A 99 5.45 -8.28 8.94
CA PRO A 99 5.42 -8.59 10.38
C PRO A 99 4.71 -9.91 10.74
N LYS A 100 3.80 -10.36 9.89
CA LYS A 100 3.04 -11.61 10.09
C LYS A 100 3.81 -12.86 9.66
N GLU A 101 4.83 -12.71 8.81
CA GLU A 101 5.64 -13.83 8.34
C GLU A 101 6.49 -14.41 9.48
N VAL A 102 6.82 -15.70 9.37
CA VAL A 102 7.64 -16.40 10.36
C VAL A 102 9.12 -16.07 10.13
N ASP A 103 9.79 -15.61 11.17
CA ASP A 103 11.26 -15.50 11.18
C ASP A 103 11.87 -16.90 11.28
N LYS A 104 12.60 -17.30 10.25
CA LYS A 104 13.28 -18.61 10.17
C LYS A 104 14.29 -18.85 11.31
N LYS A 105 14.79 -17.79 11.96
CA LYS A 105 15.74 -17.89 13.07
C LYS A 105 15.07 -18.25 14.39
N THR A 106 13.89 -17.73 14.62
CA THR A 106 13.14 -17.90 15.88
C THR A 106 12.02 -18.91 15.76
N ASN A 107 11.62 -19.25 14.53
CA ASN A 107 10.42 -20.02 14.18
C ASN A 107 9.11 -19.38 14.72
N GLU A 108 9.09 -18.05 14.86
CA GLU A 108 7.95 -17.28 15.34
C GLU A 108 7.66 -16.12 14.39
N PRO A 109 6.42 -15.58 14.37
CA PRO A 109 6.12 -14.36 13.61
C PRO A 109 7.04 -13.22 14.03
N TYR A 110 7.51 -12.43 13.05
CA TYR A 110 8.35 -11.26 13.33
C TYR A 110 7.70 -10.29 14.32
N GLY A 111 6.40 -10.00 14.17
CA GLY A 111 5.77 -8.99 15.01
C GLY A 111 6.54 -7.67 14.96
N LEU A 112 6.91 -7.14 16.13
CA LEU A 112 7.70 -5.90 16.23
C LEU A 112 9.23 -6.11 16.05
N SER A 113 9.70 -7.33 15.89
CA SER A 113 11.10 -7.60 15.48
C SER A 113 11.31 -7.43 13.97
N PHE A 114 10.24 -7.26 13.19
CA PHE A 114 10.34 -6.93 11.78
C PHE A 114 11.12 -5.60 11.61
N PRO A 115 12.07 -5.50 10.68
CA PRO A 115 12.81 -4.26 10.51
C PRO A 115 11.93 -3.12 10.02
N VAL A 116 12.22 -1.91 10.47
CA VAL A 116 11.55 -0.72 9.94
C VAL A 116 12.01 -0.51 8.50
N ILE A 117 11.04 -0.47 7.61
CA ILE A 117 11.24 -0.30 6.16
C ILE A 117 10.86 1.11 5.72
N THR A 118 11.29 1.49 4.55
CA THR A 118 10.96 2.76 3.88
C THR A 118 10.30 2.50 2.51
N ILE A 119 9.71 3.54 1.92
CA ILE A 119 9.20 3.48 0.53
C ILE A 119 10.33 3.11 -0.43
N ARG A 120 11.57 3.53 -0.18
CA ARG A 120 12.75 3.18 -0.98
C ARG A 120 13.08 1.69 -0.89
N ASP A 121 12.96 1.08 0.28
CA ASP A 121 13.17 -0.36 0.44
C ASP A 121 12.11 -1.17 -0.31
N ILE A 122 10.84 -0.73 -0.24
CA ILE A 122 9.73 -1.32 -0.98
C ILE A 122 10.03 -1.31 -2.49
N VAL A 123 10.43 -0.17 -3.02
CA VAL A 123 10.71 0.01 -4.45
C VAL A 123 11.91 -0.83 -4.90
N ARG A 124 12.96 -0.96 -4.07
CA ARG A 124 14.13 -1.82 -4.36
C ARG A 124 13.75 -3.30 -4.43
N ALA A 125 12.84 -3.75 -3.55
CA ALA A 125 12.33 -5.12 -3.61
C ALA A 125 11.53 -5.36 -4.90
N GLN A 126 10.72 -4.41 -5.32
CA GLN A 126 9.91 -4.52 -6.53
C GLN A 126 10.75 -4.43 -7.82
N GLU A 127 11.87 -3.71 -7.80
CA GLU A 127 12.80 -3.68 -8.93
C GLU A 127 13.40 -5.07 -9.21
N THR A 128 13.69 -5.83 -8.16
CA THR A 128 14.13 -7.23 -8.30
C THR A 128 13.09 -8.12 -9.00
N LEU A 129 11.80 -7.83 -8.83
CA LEU A 129 10.73 -8.53 -9.55
C LEU A 129 10.78 -8.25 -11.05
N LEU A 130 11.09 -7.01 -11.46
CA LEU A 130 11.21 -6.67 -12.88
C LEU A 130 12.35 -7.46 -13.53
N ASP A 131 13.50 -7.59 -12.87
CA ASP A 131 14.62 -8.40 -13.34
C ASP A 131 14.22 -9.87 -13.50
N TYR A 132 13.50 -10.42 -12.53
CA TYR A 132 12.98 -11.79 -12.59
C TYR A 132 12.01 -12.01 -13.75
N LEU A 133 11.16 -11.04 -14.04
CA LEU A 133 10.19 -11.10 -15.16
C LEU A 133 10.84 -10.78 -16.52
N GLY A 134 12.13 -10.44 -16.55
CA GLY A 134 12.86 -10.08 -17.76
C GLY A 134 12.45 -8.72 -18.35
N VAL A 135 11.93 -7.81 -17.50
CA VAL A 135 11.55 -6.45 -17.87
C VAL A 135 12.72 -5.51 -17.58
N GLU A 136 13.43 -5.10 -18.61
CA GLU A 136 14.55 -4.16 -18.48
C GLU A 136 14.05 -2.73 -18.25
N LYS A 137 13.03 -2.31 -18.99
CA LYS A 137 12.48 -0.96 -18.90
C LYS A 137 10.96 -0.96 -19.03
N LEU A 138 10.29 -0.29 -18.11
CA LEU A 138 8.83 -0.15 -18.12
C LEU A 138 8.38 0.87 -19.15
N LEU A 139 7.25 0.62 -19.81
CA LEU A 139 6.52 1.62 -20.55
C LEU A 139 6.04 2.73 -19.60
N CYS A 140 5.48 2.33 -18.45
CA CYS A 140 4.99 3.25 -17.45
C CYS A 140 5.09 2.67 -16.03
N ALA A 141 5.43 3.52 -15.07
CA ALA A 141 5.27 3.28 -13.65
C ALA A 141 4.12 4.13 -13.12
N THR A 142 3.15 3.55 -12.40
CA THR A 142 1.98 4.30 -11.94
C THR A 142 1.43 3.79 -10.62
N GLY A 143 0.78 4.68 -9.87
CA GLY A 143 0.08 4.33 -8.64
C GLY A 143 -0.51 5.52 -7.94
N GLY A 144 -1.51 5.28 -7.08
CA GLY A 144 -2.20 6.31 -6.32
C GLY A 144 -1.78 6.38 -4.85
N SER A 145 -1.79 7.58 -4.25
CA SER A 145 -1.46 7.78 -2.82
C SER A 145 -0.07 7.24 -2.47
N MET A 146 0.07 6.29 -1.55
CA MET A 146 1.32 5.58 -1.29
C MET A 146 1.90 4.94 -2.56
N GLY A 147 1.05 4.49 -3.51
CA GLY A 147 1.49 4.01 -4.82
C GLY A 147 2.14 5.12 -5.65
N GLY A 148 1.65 6.35 -5.55
CA GLY A 148 2.27 7.52 -6.16
C GLY A 148 3.61 7.88 -5.52
N MET A 149 3.75 7.75 -4.19
CA MET A 149 5.06 7.88 -3.50
C MET A 149 6.05 6.84 -4.01
N GLN A 150 5.61 5.57 -4.19
CA GLN A 150 6.43 4.51 -4.78
C GLN A 150 6.82 4.83 -6.22
N THR A 151 5.90 5.38 -7.02
CA THR A 151 6.16 5.81 -8.39
C THR A 151 7.26 6.89 -8.43
N LEU A 152 7.15 7.94 -7.62
CA LEU A 152 8.17 8.98 -7.52
C LEU A 152 9.51 8.44 -7.04
N GLN A 153 9.50 7.58 -6.00
CA GLN A 153 10.71 6.95 -5.48
C GLN A 153 11.36 6.02 -6.50
N PHE A 154 10.56 5.27 -7.27
CA PHE A 154 11.07 4.40 -8.33
C PHE A 154 11.82 5.21 -9.38
N CYS A 155 11.24 6.30 -9.87
CA CYS A 155 11.88 7.18 -10.84
C CYS A 155 13.17 7.80 -10.29
N ALA A 156 13.17 8.26 -9.04
CA ALA A 156 14.34 8.87 -8.41
C ALA A 156 15.48 7.85 -8.14
N THR A 157 15.12 6.59 -7.85
CA THR A 157 16.10 5.52 -7.53
C THR A 157 16.61 4.83 -8.79
N PHE A 158 15.73 4.65 -9.79
CA PHE A 158 15.97 3.91 -11.03
C PHE A 158 15.61 4.74 -12.27
N PRO A 159 16.26 5.86 -12.54
CA PRO A 159 15.84 6.83 -13.56
C PRO A 159 15.79 6.26 -14.98
N ASN A 160 16.53 5.19 -15.24
CA ASN A 160 16.60 4.57 -16.57
C ASN A 160 15.64 3.38 -16.74
N ARG A 161 14.88 3.00 -15.70
CA ARG A 161 14.03 1.78 -15.69
C ARG A 161 12.59 2.04 -16.15
N THR A 162 12.24 3.24 -16.57
CA THR A 162 10.90 3.54 -17.14
C THR A 162 10.99 4.60 -18.24
N TYR A 163 10.05 4.54 -19.20
CA TYR A 163 9.87 5.59 -20.21
C TYR A 163 8.94 6.70 -19.75
N SER A 164 7.98 6.37 -18.90
CA SER A 164 7.03 7.35 -18.36
C SER A 164 6.61 7.00 -16.94
N ALA A 165 6.07 7.98 -16.23
CA ALA A 165 5.54 7.79 -14.89
C ALA A 165 4.27 8.62 -14.67
N MET A 166 3.30 8.03 -13.95
CA MET A 166 2.07 8.71 -13.60
C MET A 166 1.79 8.53 -12.09
N PRO A 167 2.41 9.36 -11.22
CA PRO A 167 2.05 9.44 -9.82
C PRO A 167 0.69 10.13 -9.66
N ILE A 168 -0.22 9.53 -8.89
CA ILE A 168 -1.60 10.00 -8.76
C ILE A 168 -1.86 10.36 -7.29
N ALA A 169 -2.42 11.55 -7.04
CA ALA A 169 -2.88 11.98 -5.71
C ALA A 169 -1.84 11.72 -4.60
N CYS A 170 -0.61 12.17 -4.79
CA CYS A 170 0.50 12.00 -3.85
C CYS A 170 1.35 13.27 -3.72
N SER A 171 2.24 13.26 -2.75
CA SER A 171 3.23 14.31 -2.51
C SER A 171 4.64 13.69 -2.42
N THR A 172 5.66 14.55 -2.45
CA THR A 172 7.07 14.16 -2.31
C THR A 172 7.50 13.95 -0.85
N SER A 173 6.62 14.29 0.09
CA SER A 173 6.76 14.07 1.54
C SER A 173 5.39 14.16 2.22
N HIS A 174 5.24 13.54 3.39
CA HIS A 174 4.04 13.74 4.20
C HIS A 174 4.05 15.10 4.91
N SER A 175 2.87 15.74 4.94
CA SER A 175 2.65 16.92 5.78
C SER A 175 2.57 16.53 7.27
N ALA A 176 2.72 17.51 8.16
CA ALA A 176 2.52 17.30 9.60
C ALA A 176 1.13 16.73 9.92
N GLN A 177 0.09 17.16 9.19
CA GLN A 177 -1.26 16.63 9.36
C GLN A 177 -1.34 15.15 8.98
N ASN A 178 -0.73 14.73 7.87
CA ASN A 178 -0.72 13.33 7.45
C ASN A 178 0.03 12.45 8.47
N ILE A 179 1.17 12.93 8.98
CA ILE A 179 1.93 12.25 10.03
C ILE A 179 1.09 12.12 11.32
N ALA A 180 0.37 13.17 11.70
CA ALA A 180 -0.51 13.16 12.86
C ALA A 180 -1.66 12.17 12.73
N LEU A 181 -2.32 12.09 11.57
CA LEU A 181 -3.37 11.12 11.28
C LEU A 181 -2.84 9.68 11.30
N ASN A 182 -1.64 9.44 10.75
CA ASN A 182 -0.99 8.14 10.83
C ASN A 182 -0.63 7.77 12.27
N GLU A 183 -0.15 8.73 13.06
CA GLU A 183 0.15 8.48 14.48
C GLU A 183 -1.11 8.15 15.26
N LEU A 184 -2.22 8.86 15.05
CA LEU A 184 -3.51 8.55 15.67
C LEU A 184 -3.96 7.12 15.33
N ALA A 185 -3.82 6.71 14.06
CA ALA A 185 -4.14 5.35 13.63
C ALA A 185 -3.25 4.30 14.32
N ARG A 186 -1.93 4.55 14.45
CA ARG A 186 -1.01 3.68 15.18
C ARG A 186 -1.36 3.59 16.67
N GLN A 187 -1.64 4.71 17.30
CA GLN A 187 -2.03 4.75 18.72
C GLN A 187 -3.33 3.98 18.96
N ALA A 188 -4.32 4.07 18.07
CA ALA A 188 -5.54 3.29 18.17
C ALA A 188 -5.25 1.77 18.19
N VAL A 189 -4.36 1.29 17.33
CA VAL A 189 -3.94 -0.13 17.30
C VAL A 189 -3.19 -0.49 18.57
N MET A 190 -2.22 0.33 18.99
CA MET A 190 -1.36 0.04 20.16
C MET A 190 -2.10 0.12 21.50
N ALA A 191 -3.17 0.90 21.57
CA ALA A 191 -4.04 1.01 22.74
C ALA A 191 -5.02 -0.16 22.88
N ASP A 192 -5.25 -0.95 21.82
CA ASP A 192 -6.11 -2.14 21.90
C ASP A 192 -5.43 -3.20 22.78
N PRO A 193 -6.05 -3.64 23.89
CA PRO A 193 -5.43 -4.62 24.81
C PRO A 193 -5.04 -5.94 24.13
N VAL A 194 -5.75 -6.31 23.05
CA VAL A 194 -5.50 -7.55 22.30
C VAL A 194 -4.22 -7.44 21.47
N TRP A 195 -3.74 -6.24 21.15
CA TRP A 195 -2.51 -6.05 20.39
C TRP A 195 -1.27 -6.62 21.10
N ASP A 196 -1.23 -6.56 22.44
CA ASP A 196 -0.20 -7.18 23.29
C ASP A 196 1.24 -6.93 22.76
N LYS A 197 1.59 -5.66 22.56
CA LYS A 197 2.90 -5.24 22.05
C LYS A 197 3.29 -5.98 20.75
N GLY A 198 2.31 -6.18 19.87
CA GLY A 198 2.50 -6.84 18.56
C GLY A 198 2.51 -8.37 18.60
N LYS A 199 2.29 -8.99 19.76
CA LYS A 199 2.36 -10.46 19.94
C LYS A 199 1.05 -11.21 19.68
N TYR A 200 -0.03 -10.50 19.35
CA TYR A 200 -1.37 -11.06 19.12
C TYR A 200 -1.36 -12.19 18.08
N ILE A 201 -0.44 -12.18 17.11
CA ILE A 201 -0.33 -13.20 16.05
C ILE A 201 -0.09 -14.59 16.66
N LYS A 202 0.77 -14.69 17.69
CA LYS A 202 1.07 -15.95 18.39
C LYS A 202 -0.16 -16.54 19.10
N LYS A 203 -1.09 -15.69 19.51
CA LYS A 203 -2.33 -16.08 20.19
C LYS A 203 -3.47 -16.35 19.22
N ASN A 204 -3.23 -16.23 17.90
CA ASN A 204 -4.24 -16.32 16.83
C ASN A 204 -5.47 -15.44 17.10
N VAL A 205 -5.26 -14.26 17.62
CA VAL A 205 -6.27 -13.22 17.84
C VAL A 205 -5.92 -11.98 17.03
N GLN A 206 -6.78 -10.97 17.01
CA GLN A 206 -6.54 -9.73 16.29
C GLN A 206 -7.07 -8.53 17.09
N PRO A 207 -6.34 -7.42 17.18
CA PRO A 207 -6.78 -6.18 17.82
C PRO A 207 -7.81 -5.46 16.95
N LYS A 208 -9.03 -6.03 16.91
CA LYS A 208 -10.10 -5.65 15.97
C LYS A 208 -10.54 -4.21 16.16
N ASN A 209 -10.68 -3.78 17.43
CA ASN A 209 -11.19 -2.45 17.73
C ASN A 209 -10.17 -1.37 17.34
N GLY A 210 -8.91 -1.55 17.72
CA GLY A 210 -7.84 -0.62 17.37
C GLY A 210 -7.63 -0.53 15.85
N LEU A 211 -7.62 -1.67 15.16
CA LEU A 211 -7.47 -1.71 13.71
C LEU A 211 -8.68 -1.09 12.97
N ALA A 212 -9.90 -1.31 13.48
CA ALA A 212 -11.10 -0.69 12.93
C ALA A 212 -11.06 0.84 13.07
N VAL A 213 -10.68 1.35 14.25
CA VAL A 213 -10.52 2.81 14.47
C VAL A 213 -9.43 3.38 13.57
N ALA A 214 -8.28 2.71 13.42
CA ALA A 214 -7.23 3.12 12.48
C ALA A 214 -7.76 3.25 11.05
N ARG A 215 -8.65 2.36 10.63
CA ARG A 215 -9.32 2.43 9.32
C ARG A 215 -10.31 3.58 9.22
N MET A 216 -11.07 3.86 10.28
CA MET A 216 -11.99 5.00 10.34
C MET A 216 -11.24 6.33 10.15
N VAL A 217 -10.09 6.51 10.81
CA VAL A 217 -9.20 7.67 10.62
C VAL A 217 -8.85 7.83 9.15
N GLY A 218 -8.46 6.74 8.46
CA GLY A 218 -8.19 6.77 7.03
C GLY A 218 -9.41 7.24 6.21
N HIS A 219 -10.61 6.75 6.50
CA HIS A 219 -11.81 7.15 5.77
C HIS A 219 -12.18 8.62 5.96
N ILE A 220 -11.90 9.20 7.13
CA ILE A 220 -12.09 10.64 7.36
C ILE A 220 -11.06 11.45 6.57
N SER A 221 -9.80 11.00 6.51
CA SER A 221 -8.72 11.73 5.83
C SER A 221 -8.80 11.67 4.30
N TYR A 222 -9.54 10.72 3.71
CA TYR A 222 -9.65 10.56 2.25
C TYR A 222 -10.76 11.39 1.61
N LEU A 223 -11.69 11.89 2.38
CA LEU A 223 -12.79 12.71 1.90
C LEU A 223 -12.59 14.17 2.31
N SER A 224 -12.90 15.10 1.40
CA SER A 224 -12.99 16.51 1.77
C SER A 224 -14.20 16.73 2.70
N GLU A 225 -14.16 17.82 3.49
CA GLU A 225 -15.30 18.23 4.31
C GLU A 225 -16.57 18.37 3.44
N LYS A 226 -16.45 19.01 2.28
CA LYS A 226 -17.54 19.16 1.32
C LYS A 226 -18.07 17.80 0.84
N GLY A 227 -17.20 16.88 0.45
CA GLY A 227 -17.59 15.53 0.01
C GLY A 227 -18.25 14.72 1.12
N MET A 228 -17.79 14.87 2.36
CA MET A 228 -18.41 14.24 3.53
C MET A 228 -19.81 14.82 3.79
N GLN A 229 -19.94 16.15 3.72
CA GLN A 229 -21.21 16.86 3.89
C GLN A 229 -22.22 16.50 2.79
N GLU A 230 -21.81 16.46 1.53
CA GLU A 230 -22.69 16.09 0.40
C GLU A 230 -23.18 14.62 0.52
N LYS A 231 -22.30 13.73 0.95
CA LYS A 231 -22.61 12.30 1.04
C LYS A 231 -23.52 11.99 2.22
N PHE A 232 -23.23 12.50 3.38
CA PHE A 232 -23.90 12.13 4.63
C PHE A 232 -24.71 13.29 5.23
N GLY A 233 -24.17 14.50 5.26
CA GLY A 233 -24.75 15.62 5.99
C GLY A 233 -25.04 15.24 7.46
N ARG A 234 -26.25 15.56 7.92
CA ARG A 234 -26.76 15.15 9.24
C ARG A 234 -27.85 14.06 9.10
N LYS A 235 -27.78 13.24 8.06
CA LYS A 235 -28.79 12.21 7.82
C LYS A 235 -28.77 11.17 8.96
N LEU A 236 -29.93 10.96 9.54
CA LEU A 236 -30.16 9.94 10.55
C LEU A 236 -30.32 8.55 9.90
N GLN A 237 -30.22 7.53 10.73
CA GLN A 237 -30.60 6.16 10.37
C GLN A 237 -32.13 6.09 10.10
N GLU A 238 -32.62 4.93 9.69
CA GLU A 238 -34.02 4.71 9.29
C GLU A 238 -35.06 5.09 10.37
N ARG A 239 -34.66 5.13 11.64
CA ARG A 239 -35.56 5.53 12.75
C ARG A 239 -36.04 6.97 12.65
N GLY A 240 -35.33 7.85 11.98
CA GLY A 240 -35.71 9.24 11.75
C GLY A 240 -35.58 10.18 12.94
N ASP A 241 -35.20 9.69 14.14
CA ASP A 241 -34.99 10.47 15.36
C ASP A 241 -33.78 9.95 16.16
N TYR A 242 -33.35 10.70 17.17
CA TYR A 242 -32.21 10.37 18.04
C TYR A 242 -32.59 9.23 19.00
N ASP A 243 -31.64 8.32 19.22
CA ASP A 243 -31.75 7.20 20.18
C ASP A 243 -31.38 7.60 21.60
N PHE A 244 -30.73 8.75 21.77
CA PHE A 244 -30.17 9.21 23.05
C PHE A 244 -29.27 8.17 23.73
N SER A 245 -28.56 7.36 22.94
CA SER A 245 -27.64 6.33 23.37
C SER A 245 -26.27 6.52 22.70
N PHE A 246 -25.36 5.54 22.86
CA PHE A 246 -24.08 5.48 22.11
C PHE A 246 -24.13 4.57 20.89
N ASN A 247 -25.33 4.19 20.43
CA ASN A 247 -25.52 3.55 19.15
C ASN A 247 -25.37 4.55 17.98
N GLU A 248 -25.42 4.04 16.75
CA GLU A 248 -25.35 4.91 15.58
C GLU A 248 -26.67 5.65 15.35
N ASP A 249 -26.67 6.96 15.51
CA ASP A 249 -27.76 7.84 15.11
C ASP A 249 -27.58 8.34 13.67
N PHE A 250 -26.35 8.70 13.29
CA PHE A 250 -26.06 9.26 11.99
C PHE A 250 -25.54 8.20 11.00
N GLN A 251 -25.89 8.36 9.73
CA GLN A 251 -25.41 7.46 8.67
C GLN A 251 -23.88 7.45 8.54
N VAL A 252 -23.19 8.55 8.84
CA VAL A 252 -21.73 8.59 8.83
C VAL A 252 -21.10 7.70 9.89
N GLU A 253 -21.74 7.54 11.06
CA GLU A 253 -21.25 6.65 12.13
C GLU A 253 -21.30 5.19 11.69
N SER A 254 -22.44 4.76 11.18
CA SER A 254 -22.64 3.41 10.62
C SER A 254 -21.66 3.14 9.47
N TYR A 255 -21.48 4.11 8.55
CA TYR A 255 -20.49 4.01 7.48
C TYR A 255 -19.09 3.77 8.01
N LEU A 256 -18.63 4.56 8.99
CA LEU A 256 -17.29 4.43 9.56
C LEU A 256 -17.10 3.08 10.26
N ARG A 257 -18.08 2.65 11.09
CA ARG A 257 -18.03 1.35 11.76
C ARG A 257 -17.99 0.20 10.75
N HIS A 258 -18.86 0.23 9.75
CA HIS A 258 -18.87 -0.78 8.68
C HIS A 258 -17.52 -0.86 7.95
N LYS A 259 -16.96 0.28 7.54
CA LYS A 259 -15.66 0.33 6.86
C LYS A 259 -14.51 -0.10 7.76
N GLY A 260 -14.55 0.24 9.03
CA GLY A 260 -13.58 -0.18 10.03
C GLY A 260 -13.56 -1.70 10.19
N PHE A 261 -14.69 -2.32 10.49
CA PHE A 261 -14.75 -3.76 10.74
C PHE A 261 -14.55 -4.60 9.48
N ALA A 262 -15.05 -4.18 8.32
CA ALA A 262 -14.77 -4.86 7.06
C ALA A 262 -13.26 -4.88 6.70
N PHE A 263 -12.50 -3.91 7.16
CA PHE A 263 -11.06 -3.87 6.97
C PHE A 263 -10.31 -4.89 7.84
N VAL A 264 -10.77 -5.10 9.06
CA VAL A 264 -10.18 -6.03 10.02
C VAL A 264 -10.09 -7.46 9.48
N GLU A 265 -11.04 -7.88 8.66
CA GLU A 265 -11.09 -9.23 8.10
C GLU A 265 -9.93 -9.54 7.13
N ARG A 266 -9.29 -8.51 6.56
CA ARG A 266 -8.30 -8.69 5.51
C ARG A 266 -6.93 -8.05 5.76
N PHE A 267 -6.79 -7.24 6.81
CA PHE A 267 -5.55 -6.51 7.03
C PHE A 267 -4.93 -6.84 8.39
N ASP A 268 -3.61 -6.74 8.46
CA ASP A 268 -2.84 -7.03 9.66
C ASP A 268 -2.50 -5.76 10.45
N ALA A 269 -2.66 -5.80 11.76
CA ALA A 269 -2.47 -4.65 12.61
C ALA A 269 -1.00 -4.20 12.73
N ASN A 270 -0.04 -5.11 12.77
CA ASN A 270 1.37 -4.72 12.76
C ASN A 270 1.76 -4.14 11.40
N SER A 271 1.23 -4.69 10.28
CA SER A 271 1.50 -4.16 8.96
C SER A 271 1.06 -2.71 8.80
N ILE A 272 -0.07 -2.29 9.41
CA ILE A 272 -0.49 -0.88 9.37
C ILE A 272 0.54 0.03 10.05
N LEU A 273 1.15 -0.43 11.16
CA LEU A 273 2.18 0.33 11.87
C LEU A 273 3.41 0.56 11.00
N TYR A 274 3.91 -0.51 10.36
CA TYR A 274 5.12 -0.45 9.53
C TYR A 274 4.91 0.37 8.26
N ILE A 275 3.79 0.15 7.54
CA ILE A 275 3.54 0.84 6.28
C ILE A 275 3.27 2.33 6.52
N THR A 276 2.48 2.70 7.55
CA THR A 276 2.28 4.12 7.87
C THR A 276 3.58 4.79 8.32
N ARG A 277 4.46 4.09 9.02
CA ARG A 277 5.79 4.60 9.36
C ARG A 277 6.66 4.78 8.11
N ALA A 278 6.62 3.87 7.15
CA ALA A 278 7.32 4.00 5.88
C ALA A 278 6.86 5.23 5.09
N MET A 279 5.55 5.53 5.12
CA MET A 279 4.98 6.73 4.51
C MET A 279 5.43 8.02 5.23
N ASP A 280 5.46 8.01 6.58
CA ASP A 280 5.93 9.18 7.36
C ASP A 280 7.41 9.49 7.12
N TYR A 281 8.22 8.46 6.86
CA TYR A 281 9.66 8.61 6.57
C TYR A 281 9.92 9.00 5.11
N PHE A 282 8.91 8.98 4.25
CA PHE A 282 9.06 9.35 2.86
C PHE A 282 9.25 10.86 2.73
N ASP A 283 10.43 11.26 2.30
CA ASP A 283 10.81 12.64 1.97
C ASP A 283 11.92 12.61 0.93
N LEU A 284 11.55 12.82 -0.33
CA LEU A 284 12.51 12.84 -1.43
C LEU A 284 13.50 14.01 -1.33
N SER A 285 13.06 15.15 -0.79
CA SER A 285 13.94 16.31 -0.67
C SER A 285 15.09 16.06 0.30
N ARG A 286 14.83 15.30 1.36
CA ARG A 286 15.82 14.90 2.37
C ARG A 286 16.77 13.80 1.89
N GLN A 287 16.30 12.93 0.99
CA GLN A 287 17.10 11.79 0.51
C GLN A 287 18.24 12.19 -0.41
N TYR A 288 18.14 13.33 -1.07
CA TYR A 288 19.08 13.80 -2.06
C TYR A 288 19.69 15.14 -1.64
N LYS A 289 21.05 15.22 -1.63
CA LYS A 289 21.76 16.50 -1.44
C LYS A 289 21.41 17.42 -2.62
N GLY A 290 20.71 18.51 -2.39
CA GLY A 290 20.19 19.40 -3.44
C GLY A 290 18.68 19.31 -3.64
N GLY A 291 18.01 18.53 -2.80
CA GLY A 291 16.54 18.46 -2.74
C GLY A 291 15.92 17.79 -3.95
N LEU A 292 14.70 18.19 -4.29
CA LEU A 292 13.90 17.58 -5.37
C LEU A 292 14.57 17.76 -6.75
N THR A 293 15.25 18.85 -6.98
CA THR A 293 15.98 19.09 -8.24
C THR A 293 17.01 17.98 -8.48
N GLU A 294 17.75 17.62 -7.45
CA GLU A 294 18.75 16.54 -7.58
C GLU A 294 18.11 15.16 -7.63
N ALA A 295 17.02 14.95 -6.89
CA ALA A 295 16.27 13.69 -6.93
C ALA A 295 15.79 13.33 -8.35
N PHE A 296 15.42 14.33 -9.13
CA PHE A 296 14.86 14.16 -10.47
C PHE A 296 15.80 14.55 -11.62
N LYS A 297 17.04 14.97 -11.32
CA LYS A 297 18.02 15.45 -12.32
C LYS A 297 18.35 14.42 -13.41
N ALA A 298 18.43 13.15 -13.04
CA ALA A 298 18.76 12.07 -13.98
C ALA A 298 17.52 11.56 -14.74
N ILE A 299 16.34 12.11 -14.48
CA ILE A 299 15.10 11.64 -15.08
C ILE A 299 14.90 12.28 -16.44
N THR A 300 14.94 11.46 -17.50
CA THR A 300 14.67 11.86 -18.90
C THR A 300 13.36 11.24 -19.40
N ILE A 301 12.35 11.13 -18.53
CA ILE A 301 11.07 10.46 -18.83
C ILE A 301 9.94 11.48 -18.99
N SER A 302 8.86 11.05 -19.65
CA SER A 302 7.59 11.78 -19.63
C SER A 302 6.92 11.60 -18.27
N LEU A 303 6.76 12.68 -17.51
CA LEU A 303 6.08 12.66 -16.22
C LEU A 303 4.67 13.24 -16.36
N PHE A 304 3.67 12.44 -16.06
CA PHE A 304 2.27 12.86 -16.01
C PHE A 304 1.81 12.81 -14.54
N SER A 305 1.50 13.96 -13.95
CA SER A 305 0.99 14.02 -12.57
C SER A 305 -0.51 14.30 -12.59
N LEU A 306 -1.29 13.46 -11.92
CA LEU A 306 -2.70 13.71 -11.65
C LEU A 306 -2.86 14.17 -10.20
N VAL A 307 -3.19 15.44 -10.02
CA VAL A 307 -3.52 16.02 -8.72
C VAL A 307 -5.05 15.98 -8.56
N VAL A 308 -5.52 15.44 -7.46
CA VAL A 308 -6.94 15.34 -7.11
C VAL A 308 -7.23 16.19 -5.88
#